data_efff5a5e1d130d11c10e74edb6fe9604
#
_entry.id   efff5a5e1d130d11c10e74edb6fe9604
#
_cell.length_a   1.000
_cell.length_b   1.000
_cell.length_c   1.000
_cell.angle_alpha   90.00
_cell.angle_beta   90.00
_cell.angle_gamma   90.00
#
_symmetry.space_group_name_H-M   'P 1'
#
loop_
_entity.id
_entity.type
_entity.pdbx_description
1 polymer ?
#
loop_
_entity_poly.entity_id
_entity_poly.type
_entity_poly.pdbx_seq_one_letter_code
_entity_poly.pdbx_strand_id
1 'polypeptide(L)'
;MKHASIQSEYARIQAADPGQVNLKHMIDKETYFVIGQTIDNNAKYSNLSLAVAAYSSKFKAHERVDTMYFAGAGTHFGLNVPEGDYQLLVFADRDNNQVFDQSEVIGQKAISLNPTTSPNKVLDRIEIQLSSPSQVEWAEAISKPNLAEPKPSLFFPTGAIRSLDDPLFANNVATLGMYDPASFLEKVPTMFYALEEDLGFKIPVVFVHGIGGSIRDFEPIINQLDRERYKPWFFYYPSGGDLDQLAELFHRIFLSGKVIKLREMPMITVAHSMGGLIVREALNKYDNSSDENKIRLLVTMASPFVGHPAASLTEKNGLMVLPSWRDLNPESRFVKELFRKPLPQTIEHQLLYAYDNPAMLKISKNSDGVVPLSSQLPLEAQQQATGQLGFESSHTGILKNEQMISHLFERMDQVQNFYPESHLKVIRRGGYDVALTDDYSPLSQHAIHSVGRYWMAISKGTLKPFFPEQERVLRVIKGEESAKSKVVKDWVRFLKEYPDIDRDLAL
;
A
#
# COMPACT_ATOMS: atom_id res chain seq x y z
N MET A 1 -11.59 25.99 -12.27
CA MET A 1 -10.68 27.12 -12.00
C MET A 1 -9.51 26.71 -11.10
N LYS A 2 -9.72 26.09 -9.93
CA LYS A 2 -8.61 25.67 -9.03
C LYS A 2 -7.61 24.71 -9.70
N HIS A 3 -8.06 23.69 -10.43
CA HIS A 3 -7.20 22.75 -11.14
C HIS A 3 -6.38 23.43 -12.25
N ALA A 4 -6.97 24.33 -13.03
CA ALA A 4 -6.23 25.06 -14.05
C ALA A 4 -5.15 25.98 -13.47
N SER A 5 -5.40 26.58 -12.31
CA SER A 5 -4.40 27.37 -11.59
C SER A 5 -3.23 26.51 -11.10
N ILE A 6 -3.51 25.33 -10.55
CA ILE A 6 -2.48 24.40 -10.09
C ILE A 6 -1.66 23.87 -11.28
N GLN A 7 -2.30 23.47 -12.38
CA GLN A 7 -1.62 23.08 -13.62
C GLN A 7 -0.67 24.16 -14.13
N SER A 8 -1.16 25.41 -14.19
CA SER A 8 -0.36 26.55 -14.64
C SER A 8 0.85 26.77 -13.72
N GLU A 9 0.68 26.61 -12.41
CA GLU A 9 1.78 26.79 -11.46
C GLU A 9 2.83 25.68 -11.61
N TYR A 10 2.44 24.40 -11.73
CA TYR A 10 3.39 23.31 -11.96
C TYR A 10 4.11 23.44 -13.31
N ALA A 11 3.41 23.82 -14.38
CA ALA A 11 4.03 24.10 -15.67
C ALA A 11 5.02 25.27 -15.60
N ARG A 12 4.71 26.30 -14.81
CA ARG A 12 5.62 27.44 -14.58
C ARG A 12 6.87 27.03 -13.81
N ILE A 13 6.73 26.22 -12.75
CA ILE A 13 7.84 25.70 -11.96
C ILE A 13 8.76 24.85 -12.86
N GLN A 14 8.21 23.97 -13.66
CA GLN A 14 8.97 23.15 -14.60
C GLN A 14 9.75 23.98 -15.62
N ALA A 15 9.10 25.03 -16.18
CA ALA A 15 9.76 25.92 -17.13
C ALA A 15 10.87 26.77 -16.50
N ALA A 16 10.74 27.14 -15.23
CA ALA A 16 11.68 27.96 -14.50
C ALA A 16 12.89 27.16 -13.98
N ASP A 17 12.71 25.88 -13.66
CA ASP A 17 13.76 25.01 -13.15
C ASP A 17 13.80 23.65 -13.88
N PRO A 18 14.38 23.62 -15.10
CA PRO A 18 14.54 22.38 -15.86
C PRO A 18 15.44 21.34 -15.16
N GLY A 19 16.17 21.75 -14.13
CA GLY A 19 17.02 20.89 -13.32
C GLY A 19 16.28 20.16 -12.20
N GLN A 20 15.02 20.48 -11.93
CA GLN A 20 14.18 19.67 -11.06
C GLN A 20 13.80 18.36 -11.77
N VAL A 21 14.65 17.38 -11.52
CA VAL A 21 14.67 16.09 -12.20
C VAL A 21 13.32 15.38 -12.08
N ASN A 22 12.71 15.40 -10.89
CA ASN A 22 11.46 14.71 -10.62
C ASN A 22 10.27 15.25 -11.42
N LEU A 23 10.13 16.58 -11.52
CA LEU A 23 9.07 17.22 -12.33
C LEU A 23 9.24 16.94 -13.82
N LYS A 24 10.48 17.03 -14.33
CA LYS A 24 10.80 16.81 -15.75
C LYS A 24 10.46 15.41 -16.22
N HIS A 25 10.76 14.40 -15.41
CA HIS A 25 10.50 13.00 -15.78
C HIS A 25 9.03 12.66 -15.82
N MET A 26 8.21 13.29 -15.00
CA MET A 26 6.79 13.01 -14.91
C MET A 26 5.95 13.59 -16.04
N ILE A 27 6.41 14.66 -16.66
CA ILE A 27 5.61 15.41 -17.62
C ILE A 27 5.89 14.97 -19.05
N ASP A 28 7.15 14.65 -19.34
CA ASP A 28 7.60 14.39 -20.72
C ASP A 28 7.75 12.89 -21.03
N LYS A 29 7.78 11.99 -20.06
CA LYS A 29 8.10 10.58 -20.27
C LYS A 29 7.26 9.65 -19.43
N GLU A 30 6.97 8.50 -19.97
CA GLU A 30 6.46 7.38 -19.19
C GLU A 30 7.52 6.91 -18.20
N THR A 31 7.10 6.66 -16.96
CA THR A 31 7.98 6.21 -15.89
C THR A 31 7.78 4.73 -15.58
N TYR A 32 8.84 4.12 -15.10
CA TYR A 32 8.88 2.76 -14.59
C TYR A 32 9.03 2.80 -13.08
N PHE A 33 8.33 1.94 -12.39
CA PHE A 33 8.51 1.76 -10.95
C PHE A 33 9.46 0.60 -10.68
N VAL A 34 10.56 0.89 -9.98
CA VAL A 34 11.56 -0.09 -9.56
C VAL A 34 11.34 -0.40 -8.09
N ILE A 35 11.01 -1.64 -7.77
CA ILE A 35 10.88 -2.11 -6.39
C ILE A 35 11.97 -3.12 -6.08
N GLY A 36 12.65 -2.92 -4.97
CA GLY A 36 13.73 -3.78 -4.54
C GLY A 36 13.90 -3.85 -3.04
N GLN A 37 14.92 -4.59 -2.62
CA GLN A 37 15.28 -4.77 -1.21
C GLN A 37 16.80 -4.68 -1.06
N THR A 38 17.25 -4.09 0.04
CA THR A 38 18.66 -4.14 0.44
C THR A 38 18.91 -5.38 1.30
N ILE A 39 20.00 -6.10 1.03
CA ILE A 39 20.36 -7.33 1.72
C ILE A 39 21.63 -7.09 2.54
N ASP A 40 21.49 -7.14 3.85
CA ASP A 40 22.60 -7.01 4.83
C ASP A 40 22.79 -8.33 5.58
N ASN A 41 23.64 -9.19 5.04
CA ASN A 41 23.87 -10.53 5.61
C ASN A 41 24.50 -10.51 7.01
N ASN A 42 25.15 -9.40 7.38
CA ASN A 42 25.91 -9.27 8.62
C ASN A 42 25.22 -8.34 9.64
N ALA A 43 24.02 -7.85 9.34
CA ALA A 43 23.27 -6.86 10.15
C ALA A 43 24.08 -5.61 10.53
N LYS A 44 25.05 -5.21 9.67
CA LYS A 44 25.97 -4.12 9.93
C LYS A 44 25.30 -2.75 9.84
N TYR A 45 24.27 -2.64 9.00
CA TYR A 45 23.61 -1.39 8.64
C TYR A 45 22.17 -1.28 9.17
N SER A 46 21.78 -2.19 10.08
CA SER A 46 20.40 -2.31 10.56
C SER A 46 19.87 -1.08 11.30
N ASN A 47 20.76 -0.28 11.89
CA ASN A 47 20.41 0.89 12.70
C ASN A 47 20.79 2.22 12.04
N LEU A 48 21.24 2.22 10.80
CA LEU A 48 21.64 3.43 10.08
C LEU A 48 20.52 3.94 9.18
N SER A 49 20.54 5.25 8.95
CA SER A 49 19.74 5.86 7.89
C SER A 49 20.36 5.50 6.54
N LEU A 50 19.52 5.00 5.62
CA LEU A 50 19.96 4.59 4.29
C LEU A 50 19.26 5.43 3.22
N ALA A 51 19.93 5.56 2.06
CA ALA A 51 19.31 6.09 0.85
C ALA A 51 19.59 5.15 -0.33
N VAL A 52 18.61 4.95 -1.20
CA VAL A 52 18.82 4.34 -2.52
C VAL A 52 18.54 5.40 -3.57
N ALA A 53 19.50 5.64 -4.45
CA ALA A 53 19.40 6.62 -5.52
C ALA A 53 19.65 5.98 -6.87
N ALA A 54 18.86 6.35 -7.89
CA ALA A 54 19.03 5.95 -9.27
C ALA A 54 19.78 7.05 -10.04
N TYR A 55 20.87 6.67 -10.68
CA TYR A 55 21.66 7.53 -11.53
C TYR A 55 21.60 7.07 -12.98
N SER A 56 21.26 7.99 -13.90
CA SER A 56 21.20 7.68 -15.32
C SER A 56 22.62 7.48 -15.90
N SER A 57 22.80 6.41 -16.69
CA SER A 57 24.06 6.12 -17.38
C SER A 57 24.17 6.75 -18.78
N LYS A 58 23.12 7.43 -19.26
CA LYS A 58 23.01 7.95 -20.62
C LYS A 58 23.87 9.20 -20.93
N PHE A 59 24.31 9.93 -19.91
CA PHE A 59 25.03 11.19 -20.07
C PHE A 59 26.41 11.10 -19.45
N LYS A 60 27.36 11.92 -19.95
CA LYS A 60 28.72 12.00 -19.39
C LYS A 60 28.77 12.37 -17.90
N ALA A 61 27.72 12.97 -17.39
CA ALA A 61 27.49 13.16 -15.96
C ALA A 61 26.40 12.18 -15.53
N HIS A 62 26.68 11.37 -14.53
CA HIS A 62 25.70 10.49 -13.89
C HIS A 62 24.64 11.34 -13.19
N GLU A 63 23.55 11.65 -13.89
CA GLU A 63 22.46 12.46 -13.36
C GLU A 63 21.61 11.62 -12.38
N ARG A 64 21.45 12.10 -11.15
CA ARG A 64 20.55 11.52 -10.18
C ARG A 64 19.10 11.77 -10.61
N VAL A 65 18.32 10.68 -10.73
CA VAL A 65 16.97 10.71 -11.28
C VAL A 65 15.92 10.58 -10.19
N ASP A 66 16.15 9.71 -9.21
CA ASP A 66 15.24 9.52 -8.08
C ASP A 66 15.98 8.99 -6.86
N THR A 67 15.43 9.25 -5.66
CA THR A 67 16.04 8.84 -4.39
C THR A 67 14.97 8.49 -3.37
N MET A 68 15.15 7.38 -2.66
CA MET A 68 14.33 6.99 -1.52
C MET A 68 15.18 6.86 -0.26
N TYR A 69 14.68 7.38 0.86
CA TYR A 69 15.31 7.31 2.18
C TYR A 69 14.55 6.36 3.08
N PHE A 70 15.25 5.58 3.90
CA PHE A 70 14.65 4.65 4.85
C PHE A 70 15.58 4.34 6.02
N ALA A 71 15.02 3.78 7.08
CA ALA A 71 15.79 3.37 8.26
C ALA A 71 16.09 1.87 8.20
N GLY A 72 17.37 1.51 8.39
CA GLY A 72 17.82 0.13 8.51
C GLY A 72 17.89 -0.66 7.20
N ALA A 73 18.77 -1.64 7.18
CA ALA A 73 18.91 -2.58 6.08
C ALA A 73 17.79 -3.64 6.11
N GLY A 74 17.57 -4.31 4.97
CA GLY A 74 16.49 -5.30 4.79
C GLY A 74 15.15 -4.69 4.43
N THR A 75 15.07 -3.38 4.32
CA THR A 75 13.85 -2.65 3.93
C THR A 75 13.67 -2.66 2.41
N HIS A 76 12.43 -2.67 1.97
CA HIS A 76 12.09 -2.48 0.55
C HIS A 76 12.20 -1.01 0.17
N PHE A 77 12.64 -0.78 -1.07
CA PHE A 77 12.67 0.55 -1.66
C PHE A 77 11.87 0.59 -2.96
N GLY A 78 11.38 1.78 -3.31
CA GLY A 78 10.70 2.05 -4.58
C GLY A 78 11.26 3.32 -5.23
N LEU A 79 11.58 3.25 -6.53
CA LEU A 79 12.05 4.37 -7.33
C LEU A 79 11.17 4.54 -8.56
N ASN A 80 10.92 5.79 -8.95
CA ASN A 80 10.12 6.12 -10.12
C ASN A 80 11.02 6.80 -11.18
N VAL A 81 11.40 6.05 -12.19
CA VAL A 81 12.41 6.49 -13.16
C VAL A 81 11.96 6.24 -14.61
N PRO A 82 12.33 7.12 -15.58
CA PRO A 82 12.02 6.92 -16.99
C PRO A 82 12.68 5.68 -17.58
N GLU A 83 12.30 5.32 -18.81
CA GLU A 83 13.01 4.33 -19.61
C GLU A 83 14.49 4.68 -19.75
N GLY A 84 15.38 3.69 -19.51
CA GLY A 84 16.83 3.88 -19.64
C GLY A 84 17.65 2.90 -18.83
N ASP A 85 18.97 3.14 -18.85
CA ASP A 85 19.95 2.39 -18.08
C ASP A 85 20.38 3.18 -16.86
N TYR A 86 20.41 2.51 -15.69
CA TYR A 86 20.66 3.16 -14.41
C TYR A 86 21.66 2.40 -13.56
N GLN A 87 22.45 3.16 -12.79
CA GLN A 87 23.14 2.66 -11.62
C GLN A 87 22.34 3.02 -10.37
N LEU A 88 21.91 2.00 -9.64
CA LEU A 88 21.35 2.16 -8.29
C LEU A 88 22.52 2.18 -7.31
N LEU A 89 22.59 3.19 -6.46
CA LEU A 89 23.55 3.27 -5.36
C LEU A 89 22.79 3.23 -4.04
N VAL A 90 23.33 2.49 -3.07
CA VAL A 90 22.86 2.48 -1.69
C VAL A 90 23.89 3.20 -0.83
N PHE A 91 23.46 4.20 -0.10
CA PHE A 91 24.26 4.95 0.84
C PHE A 91 23.86 4.64 2.29
N ALA A 92 24.80 4.74 3.21
CA ALA A 92 24.54 4.67 4.65
C ALA A 92 25.11 5.91 5.34
N ASP A 93 24.25 6.67 6.01
CA ASP A 93 24.64 7.81 6.85
C ASP A 93 25.37 7.31 8.09
N ARG A 94 26.69 7.23 8.01
CA ARG A 94 27.53 6.62 9.05
C ARG A 94 27.93 7.59 10.14
N ASP A 95 27.99 8.87 9.85
CA ASP A 95 28.34 9.93 10.78
C ASP A 95 27.09 10.66 11.34
N ASN A 96 25.90 10.24 10.89
CA ASN A 96 24.60 10.76 11.31
C ASN A 96 24.45 12.27 11.06
N ASN A 97 25.05 12.75 9.96
CA ASN A 97 24.96 14.15 9.55
C ASN A 97 23.78 14.47 8.61
N GLN A 98 22.98 13.46 8.26
CA GLN A 98 21.86 13.52 7.32
C GLN A 98 22.25 13.91 5.88
N VAL A 99 23.52 13.72 5.54
CA VAL A 99 24.06 13.87 4.19
C VAL A 99 24.72 12.57 3.79
N PHE A 100 24.32 12.03 2.66
CA PHE A 100 24.89 10.81 2.09
C PHE A 100 25.98 11.21 1.08
N ASP A 101 27.22 10.99 1.39
CA ASP A 101 28.34 11.38 0.55
C ASP A 101 28.95 10.23 -0.26
N GLN A 102 29.90 10.57 -1.14
CA GLN A 102 30.59 9.63 -2.03
C GLN A 102 31.25 8.46 -1.30
N SER A 103 31.70 8.67 -0.07
CA SER A 103 32.42 7.66 0.72
C SER A 103 31.49 6.70 1.47
N GLU A 104 30.19 6.96 1.43
CA GLU A 104 29.15 6.24 2.16
C GLU A 104 28.36 5.25 1.30
N VAL A 105 28.78 5.03 0.07
CA VAL A 105 28.21 4.04 -0.83
C VAL A 105 28.52 2.63 -0.31
N ILE A 106 27.49 1.87 0.04
CA ILE A 106 27.59 0.52 0.60
C ILE A 106 27.00 -0.57 -0.28
N GLY A 107 26.40 -0.20 -1.42
CA GLY A 107 25.83 -1.15 -2.37
C GLY A 107 25.61 -0.50 -3.74
N GLN A 108 25.65 -1.31 -4.79
CA GLN A 108 25.39 -0.83 -6.14
C GLN A 108 24.75 -1.92 -7.00
N LYS A 109 23.91 -1.52 -7.95
CA LYS A 109 23.23 -2.42 -8.90
C LYS A 109 22.95 -1.70 -10.21
N ALA A 110 23.38 -2.28 -11.32
CA ALA A 110 22.96 -1.82 -12.65
C ALA A 110 21.59 -2.41 -13.02
N ILE A 111 20.73 -1.59 -13.60
CA ILE A 111 19.43 -2.00 -14.13
C ILE A 111 19.18 -1.37 -15.51
N SER A 112 18.36 -2.02 -16.32
CA SER A 112 17.89 -1.50 -17.62
C SER A 112 16.38 -1.58 -17.67
N LEU A 113 15.73 -0.46 -17.98
CA LEU A 113 14.29 -0.30 -18.04
C LEU A 113 13.83 -0.02 -19.45
N ASN A 114 13.07 -0.92 -20.00
CA ASN A 114 12.47 -0.80 -21.32
C ASN A 114 11.22 -1.70 -21.41
N PRO A 115 10.38 -1.57 -22.44
CA PRO A 115 9.17 -2.39 -22.60
C PRO A 115 9.40 -3.91 -22.59
N THR A 116 10.59 -4.36 -22.95
CA THR A 116 10.93 -5.80 -22.96
C THR A 116 11.27 -6.30 -21.55
N THR A 117 12.07 -5.53 -20.79
CA THR A 117 12.47 -5.91 -19.41
C THR A 117 11.34 -5.70 -18.39
N SER A 118 10.45 -4.77 -18.65
CA SER A 118 9.39 -4.37 -17.73
C SER A 118 8.11 -4.00 -18.49
N PRO A 119 7.41 -4.98 -19.10
CA PRO A 119 6.26 -4.73 -19.97
C PRO A 119 5.09 -4.02 -19.25
N ASN A 120 4.97 -4.19 -17.94
CA ASN A 120 3.96 -3.53 -17.09
C ASN A 120 4.52 -2.28 -16.38
N LYS A 121 5.64 -1.74 -16.86
CA LYS A 121 6.34 -0.60 -16.26
C LYS A 121 6.74 -0.79 -14.79
N VAL A 122 6.81 -2.03 -14.32
CA VAL A 122 7.28 -2.39 -12.98
C VAL A 122 8.45 -3.36 -13.11
N LEU A 123 9.60 -2.99 -12.52
CA LEU A 123 10.74 -3.88 -12.33
C LEU A 123 10.81 -4.26 -10.85
N ASP A 124 10.54 -5.52 -10.53
CA ASP A 124 10.56 -6.03 -9.15
C ASP A 124 11.74 -6.99 -8.91
N ARG A 125 11.83 -7.46 -7.64
CA ARG A 125 12.85 -8.41 -7.18
C ARG A 125 14.28 -7.92 -7.34
N ILE A 126 14.47 -6.61 -7.25
CA ILE A 126 15.80 -6.04 -7.23
C ILE A 126 16.39 -6.24 -5.85
N GLU A 127 17.44 -7.04 -5.76
CA GLU A 127 18.23 -7.23 -4.55
C GLU A 127 19.57 -6.51 -4.69
N ILE A 128 19.90 -5.67 -3.70
CA ILE A 128 21.18 -4.98 -3.63
C ILE A 128 21.91 -5.49 -2.38
N GLN A 129 22.97 -6.25 -2.59
CA GLN A 129 23.85 -6.72 -1.52
C GLN A 129 24.64 -5.56 -0.94
N LEU A 130 24.56 -5.40 0.38
CA LEU A 130 25.34 -4.42 1.09
C LEU A 130 26.74 -4.95 1.40
N SER A 131 27.73 -4.10 1.20
CA SER A 131 29.16 -4.40 1.35
C SER A 131 29.85 -3.37 2.22
N SER A 132 31.18 -3.44 2.36
CA SER A 132 31.97 -2.37 2.96
C SER A 132 31.83 -1.10 2.12
N PRO A 133 31.88 0.10 2.77
CA PRO A 133 31.81 1.35 2.05
C PRO A 133 32.85 1.44 0.94
N SER A 134 32.45 1.99 -0.20
CA SER A 134 33.30 2.27 -1.34
C SER A 134 33.13 3.73 -1.75
N GLN A 135 34.19 4.33 -2.29
CA GLN A 135 34.12 5.69 -2.81
C GLN A 135 33.65 5.67 -4.25
N VAL A 136 32.61 6.45 -4.53
CA VAL A 136 32.08 6.64 -5.89
C VAL A 136 32.19 8.11 -6.26
N GLU A 137 33.30 8.48 -6.88
CA GLU A 137 33.72 9.88 -7.10
C GLU A 137 32.71 10.72 -7.90
N TRP A 138 31.91 10.09 -8.76
CA TRP A 138 30.92 10.80 -9.57
C TRP A 138 29.56 10.98 -8.86
N ALA A 139 29.33 10.34 -7.70
CA ALA A 139 28.09 10.49 -6.96
C ALA A 139 28.09 11.83 -6.19
N GLU A 140 27.07 12.64 -6.43
CA GLU A 140 26.86 13.86 -5.68
C GLU A 140 26.35 13.56 -4.28
N ALA A 141 26.74 14.41 -3.31
CA ALA A 141 26.20 14.32 -1.95
C ALA A 141 24.69 14.59 -1.94
N ILE A 142 23.95 13.78 -1.20
CA ILE A 142 22.49 13.83 -1.09
C ILE A 142 22.12 14.25 0.33
N SER A 143 21.47 15.39 0.50
CA SER A 143 20.93 15.80 1.79
C SER A 143 19.58 15.16 2.03
N LYS A 144 19.39 14.48 3.17
CA LYS A 144 18.10 13.92 3.57
C LYS A 144 17.12 15.06 3.89
N PRO A 145 15.92 15.09 3.27
CA PRO A 145 14.91 16.04 3.68
C PRO A 145 14.46 15.76 5.12
N ASN A 146 14.22 16.80 5.89
CA ASN A 146 13.77 16.68 7.29
C ASN A 146 12.28 16.25 7.31
N LEU A 147 12.05 14.97 7.14
CA LEU A 147 10.72 14.34 7.17
C LEU A 147 10.61 13.44 8.39
N ALA A 148 9.45 13.42 9.03
CA ALA A 148 9.17 12.44 10.09
C ALA A 148 9.27 11.02 9.51
N GLU A 149 10.16 10.19 10.06
CA GLU A 149 10.31 8.81 9.60
C GLU A 149 9.06 8.00 9.90
N PRO A 150 8.59 7.17 8.94
CA PRO A 150 7.48 6.27 9.19
C PRO A 150 7.87 5.21 10.22
N LYS A 151 6.96 4.90 11.14
CA LYS A 151 7.13 3.73 12.01
C LYS A 151 6.87 2.49 11.15
N PRO A 152 7.87 1.63 10.89
CA PRO A 152 7.66 0.42 10.11
C PRO A 152 6.74 -0.54 10.88
N SER A 153 5.93 -1.31 10.16
CA SER A 153 5.16 -2.38 10.74
C SER A 153 6.07 -3.53 11.15
N LEU A 154 5.87 -4.07 12.35
CA LEU A 154 6.59 -5.26 12.84
C LEU A 154 6.20 -6.53 12.06
N PHE A 155 4.98 -6.56 11.53
CA PHE A 155 4.40 -7.73 10.86
C PHE A 155 4.52 -7.65 9.35
N PHE A 156 4.38 -6.45 8.78
CA PHE A 156 4.46 -6.21 7.34
C PHE A 156 5.62 -5.26 7.02
N PRO A 157 6.78 -5.77 6.61
CA PRO A 157 8.00 -4.96 6.42
C PRO A 157 7.85 -3.80 5.42
N THR A 158 6.92 -3.92 4.47
CA THR A 158 6.64 -2.87 3.47
C THR A 158 5.57 -1.89 3.90
N GLY A 159 4.92 -2.11 5.05
CA GLY A 159 3.90 -1.23 5.59
C GLY A 159 4.45 -0.22 6.58
N ALA A 160 3.76 0.91 6.73
CA ALA A 160 4.03 1.89 7.77
C ALA A 160 2.77 2.14 8.60
N ILE A 161 2.98 2.29 9.92
CA ILE A 161 1.91 2.60 10.87
C ILE A 161 1.89 4.11 11.08
N ARG A 162 0.71 4.70 10.89
CA ARG A 162 0.48 6.12 11.12
C ARG A 162 -0.94 6.36 11.61
N SER A 163 -1.15 7.46 12.33
CA SER A 163 -2.49 7.92 12.66
C SER A 163 -3.18 8.55 11.45
N LEU A 164 -4.51 8.61 11.46
CA LEU A 164 -5.29 9.16 10.35
C LEU A 164 -5.09 10.67 10.17
N ASP A 165 -4.72 11.37 11.24
CA ASP A 165 -4.43 12.80 11.27
C ASP A 165 -2.97 13.15 10.90
N ASP A 166 -2.14 12.14 10.56
CA ASP A 166 -0.75 12.37 10.16
C ASP A 166 -0.66 13.39 9.01
N PRO A 167 0.24 14.38 9.09
CA PRO A 167 0.42 15.40 8.05
C PRO A 167 0.66 14.83 6.64
N LEU A 168 1.19 13.62 6.51
CA LEU A 168 1.37 12.95 5.21
C LEU A 168 0.04 12.72 4.46
N PHE A 169 -1.08 12.66 5.17
CA PHE A 169 -2.39 12.44 4.57
C PHE A 169 -3.16 13.75 4.34
N ALA A 170 -2.51 14.90 4.51
CA ALA A 170 -3.11 16.19 4.29
C ALA A 170 -3.33 16.48 2.79
N ASN A 171 -4.31 17.35 2.48
CA ASN A 171 -4.71 17.68 1.12
C ASN A 171 -3.59 18.23 0.23
N ASN A 172 -2.60 18.92 0.81
CA ASN A 172 -1.45 19.41 0.06
C ASN A 172 -0.54 18.27 -0.42
N VAL A 173 -0.38 17.21 0.38
CA VAL A 173 0.36 16.00 -0.02
C VAL A 173 -0.41 15.20 -1.06
N ALA A 174 -1.74 15.04 -0.89
CA ALA A 174 -2.59 14.42 -1.90
C ALA A 174 -2.53 15.19 -3.24
N THR A 175 -2.52 16.53 -3.19
CA THR A 175 -2.33 17.39 -4.38
C THR A 175 -0.96 17.15 -5.02
N LEU A 176 0.09 17.03 -4.21
CA LEU A 176 1.42 16.67 -4.70
C LEU A 176 1.40 15.31 -5.41
N GLY A 177 0.77 14.30 -4.81
CA GLY A 177 0.59 12.98 -5.44
C GLY A 177 -0.16 12.99 -6.77
N MET A 178 -1.00 14.00 -6.99
CA MET A 178 -1.69 14.18 -8.27
C MET A 178 -0.82 14.86 -9.32
N TYR A 179 -0.08 15.91 -8.97
CA TYR A 179 0.61 16.78 -9.94
C TYR A 179 2.12 16.54 -10.02
N ASP A 180 2.72 15.97 -8.97
CA ASP A 180 4.15 15.66 -8.87
C ASP A 180 4.33 14.34 -8.11
N PRO A 181 3.97 13.20 -8.75
CA PRO A 181 4.11 11.87 -8.15
C PRO A 181 5.52 11.54 -7.66
N ALA A 182 6.57 12.03 -8.28
CA ALA A 182 7.94 11.77 -7.84
C ALA A 182 8.23 12.43 -6.49
N SER A 183 7.93 13.72 -6.33
CA SER A 183 8.06 14.41 -5.04
C SER A 183 7.11 13.84 -3.96
N PHE A 184 5.95 13.32 -4.38
CA PHE A 184 5.07 12.57 -3.46
C PHE A 184 5.78 11.33 -2.91
N LEU A 185 6.40 10.52 -3.77
CA LEU A 185 7.08 9.29 -3.36
C LEU A 185 8.31 9.56 -2.47
N GLU A 186 8.97 10.70 -2.63
CA GLU A 186 10.01 11.14 -1.70
C GLU A 186 9.48 11.40 -0.28
N LYS A 187 8.26 11.98 -0.17
CA LYS A 187 7.60 12.25 1.11
C LYS A 187 6.87 11.05 1.68
N VAL A 188 6.32 10.21 0.81
CA VAL A 188 5.47 9.07 1.14
C VAL A 188 6.20 7.81 0.69
N PRO A 189 7.18 7.33 1.48
CA PRO A 189 8.14 6.31 1.05
C PRO A 189 7.55 4.91 0.92
N THR A 190 6.32 4.71 1.37
CA THR A 190 5.57 3.46 1.19
C THR A 190 4.17 3.77 0.70
N MET A 191 3.60 2.85 -0.07
CA MET A 191 2.21 2.92 -0.52
C MET A 191 1.26 2.08 0.34
N PHE A 192 1.78 1.39 1.34
CA PHE A 192 1.01 0.61 2.28
C PHE A 192 1.05 1.24 3.67
N TYR A 193 -0.12 1.64 4.17
CA TYR A 193 -0.29 2.19 5.51
C TYR A 193 -1.34 1.42 6.29
N ALA A 194 -1.13 1.34 7.61
CA ALA A 194 -2.06 0.81 8.59
C ALA A 194 -2.18 1.79 9.77
N LEU A 195 -3.26 1.72 10.52
CA LEU A 195 -3.46 2.58 11.71
C LEU A 195 -2.93 1.93 12.99
N GLU A 196 -2.72 0.63 12.97
CA GLU A 196 -2.27 -0.15 14.12
C GLU A 196 -1.47 -1.37 13.69
N GLU A 197 -0.64 -1.88 14.60
CA GLU A 197 0.02 -3.17 14.42
C GLU A 197 -0.98 -4.31 14.63
N ASP A 198 -0.83 -5.39 13.88
CA ASP A 198 -1.72 -6.55 13.97
C ASP A 198 -0.98 -7.86 13.71
N LEU A 199 -1.40 -8.91 14.39
CA LEU A 199 -0.84 -10.27 14.28
C LEU A 199 -1.59 -11.19 13.31
N GLY A 200 -2.45 -10.66 12.45
CA GLY A 200 -3.12 -11.42 11.40
C GLY A 200 -4.43 -12.11 11.81
N PHE A 201 -5.06 -11.69 12.90
CA PHE A 201 -6.34 -12.25 13.37
C PHE A 201 -7.57 -11.49 12.89
N LYS A 202 -7.40 -10.25 12.45
CA LYS A 202 -8.46 -9.39 11.94
C LYS A 202 -8.53 -9.46 10.42
N ILE A 203 -9.72 -9.30 9.88
CA ILE A 203 -9.94 -9.24 8.43
C ILE A 203 -9.40 -7.89 7.91
N PRO A 204 -8.42 -7.87 6.99
CA PRO A 204 -7.95 -6.62 6.40
C PRO A 204 -8.99 -6.04 5.45
N VAL A 205 -9.22 -4.73 5.59
CA VAL A 205 -10.03 -3.92 4.69
C VAL A 205 -9.11 -2.92 4.01
N VAL A 206 -8.83 -3.13 2.72
CA VAL A 206 -7.93 -2.28 1.95
C VAL A 206 -8.72 -1.16 1.30
N PHE A 207 -8.46 0.06 1.72
CA PHE A 207 -9.07 1.27 1.17
C PHE A 207 -8.20 1.86 0.05
N VAL A 208 -8.84 2.22 -1.07
CA VAL A 208 -8.18 2.74 -2.27
C VAL A 208 -8.86 4.04 -2.71
N HIS A 209 -8.17 5.17 -2.55
CA HIS A 209 -8.73 6.50 -2.77
C HIS A 209 -8.87 6.86 -4.27
N GLY A 210 -9.54 7.96 -4.56
CA GLY A 210 -9.69 8.51 -5.91
C GLY A 210 -8.56 9.46 -6.31
N ILE A 211 -8.73 10.12 -7.46
CA ILE A 211 -7.78 11.12 -7.94
C ILE A 211 -7.74 12.32 -6.99
N GLY A 212 -6.54 12.77 -6.65
CA GLY A 212 -6.32 13.87 -5.69
C GLY A 212 -6.77 13.57 -4.26
N GLY A 213 -7.14 12.32 -3.96
CA GLY A 213 -7.61 11.86 -2.66
C GLY A 213 -6.49 11.38 -1.73
N SER A 214 -6.88 11.08 -0.50
CA SER A 214 -6.02 10.50 0.52
C SER A 214 -6.77 9.49 1.38
N ILE A 215 -6.08 8.87 2.33
CA ILE A 215 -6.73 7.95 3.27
C ILE A 215 -7.74 8.63 4.18
N ARG A 216 -7.64 9.96 4.38
CA ARG A 216 -8.62 10.75 5.17
C ARG A 216 -10.00 10.81 4.52
N ASP A 217 -10.11 10.55 3.24
CA ASP A 217 -11.41 10.52 2.56
C ASP A 217 -12.32 9.44 3.15
N PHE A 218 -11.74 8.37 3.71
CA PHE A 218 -12.44 7.26 4.33
C PHE A 218 -12.68 7.43 5.83
N GLU A 219 -12.28 8.55 6.44
CA GLU A 219 -12.44 8.81 7.87
C GLU A 219 -13.87 8.55 8.38
N PRO A 220 -14.97 8.95 7.69
CA PRO A 220 -16.32 8.68 8.14
C PRO A 220 -16.66 7.18 8.24
N ILE A 221 -16.09 6.36 7.37
CA ILE A 221 -16.24 4.90 7.38
C ILE A 221 -15.38 4.29 8.49
N ILE A 222 -14.12 4.73 8.59
CA ILE A 222 -13.13 4.18 9.53
C ILE A 222 -13.54 4.43 10.99
N ASN A 223 -14.12 5.61 11.28
CA ASN A 223 -14.57 5.97 12.63
C ASN A 223 -15.73 5.10 13.12
N GLN A 224 -16.47 4.45 12.22
CA GLN A 224 -17.58 3.55 12.54
C GLN A 224 -17.19 2.07 12.38
N LEU A 225 -15.99 1.77 11.90
CA LEU A 225 -15.53 0.41 11.63
C LEU A 225 -15.32 -0.38 12.93
N ASP A 226 -15.85 -1.59 13.02
CA ASP A 226 -15.53 -2.54 14.09
C ASP A 226 -14.04 -2.96 14.04
N ARG A 227 -13.23 -2.27 14.85
CA ARG A 227 -11.78 -2.45 14.94
C ARG A 227 -11.37 -3.76 15.65
N GLU A 228 -12.29 -4.47 16.30
CA GLU A 228 -12.02 -5.80 16.86
C GLU A 228 -12.06 -6.88 15.77
N ARG A 229 -12.92 -6.70 14.78
CA ARG A 229 -13.10 -7.63 13.66
C ARG A 229 -12.26 -7.29 12.44
N TYR A 230 -12.12 -6.01 12.14
CA TYR A 230 -11.49 -5.49 10.94
C TYR A 230 -10.26 -4.65 11.25
N LYS A 231 -9.30 -4.67 10.34
CA LYS A 231 -8.14 -3.77 10.34
C LYS A 231 -8.11 -2.96 9.06
N PRO A 232 -8.17 -1.61 9.14
CA PRO A 232 -8.08 -0.76 7.97
C PRO A 232 -6.63 -0.71 7.48
N TRP A 233 -6.47 -1.03 6.20
CA TRP A 233 -5.26 -0.89 5.43
C TRP A 233 -5.50 0.08 4.29
N PHE A 234 -4.47 0.75 3.83
CA PHE A 234 -4.58 1.79 2.82
C PHE A 234 -3.55 1.61 1.74
N PHE A 235 -4.02 1.69 0.50
CA PHE A 235 -3.16 1.93 -0.64
C PHE A 235 -3.14 3.44 -0.89
N TYR A 236 -2.09 4.11 -0.37
CA TYR A 236 -1.87 5.54 -0.54
C TYR A 236 -0.83 5.76 -1.62
N TYR A 237 -1.26 6.23 -2.76
CA TYR A 237 -0.49 6.23 -3.99
C TYR A 237 -0.54 7.61 -4.68
N PRO A 238 0.46 7.93 -5.54
CA PRO A 238 0.45 9.17 -6.33
C PRO A 238 -0.61 9.08 -7.41
N SER A 239 -1.74 9.77 -7.21
CA SER A 239 -2.92 9.64 -8.07
C SER A 239 -2.78 10.24 -9.47
N GLY A 240 -1.68 10.95 -9.76
CA GLY A 240 -1.31 11.40 -11.11
C GLY A 240 -0.54 10.37 -11.92
N GLY A 241 -0.12 9.24 -11.32
CA GLY A 241 0.65 8.19 -11.96
C GLY A 241 -0.14 7.38 -13.00
N ASP A 242 0.57 6.52 -13.71
CA ASP A 242 0.03 5.59 -14.69
C ASP A 242 -0.84 4.51 -13.99
N LEU A 243 -2.07 4.32 -14.45
CA LEU A 243 -3.03 3.45 -13.76
C LEU A 243 -2.68 1.97 -13.89
N ASP A 244 -2.09 1.53 -14.98
CA ASP A 244 -1.66 0.13 -15.15
C ASP A 244 -0.49 -0.19 -14.20
N GLN A 245 0.45 0.74 -14.07
CA GLN A 245 1.55 0.65 -13.09
C GLN A 245 1.02 0.62 -11.64
N LEU A 246 0.09 1.51 -11.31
CA LEU A 246 -0.52 1.54 -9.97
C LEU A 246 -1.32 0.26 -9.69
N ALA A 247 -2.02 -0.29 -10.67
CA ALA A 247 -2.70 -1.57 -10.56
C ALA A 247 -1.74 -2.75 -10.37
N GLU A 248 -0.60 -2.74 -11.05
CA GLU A 248 0.46 -3.73 -10.86
C GLU A 248 1.02 -3.67 -9.43
N LEU A 249 1.27 -2.47 -8.91
CA LEU A 249 1.74 -2.27 -7.53
C LEU A 249 0.70 -2.74 -6.51
N PHE A 250 -0.57 -2.41 -6.71
CA PHE A 250 -1.65 -2.89 -5.85
C PHE A 250 -1.70 -4.43 -5.85
N HIS A 251 -1.64 -5.05 -7.03
CA HIS A 251 -1.59 -6.51 -7.15
C HIS A 251 -0.38 -7.10 -6.40
N ARG A 252 0.81 -6.54 -6.61
CA ARG A 252 2.03 -7.01 -5.96
C ARG A 252 1.99 -6.93 -4.44
N ILE A 253 1.51 -5.81 -3.92
CA ILE A 253 1.49 -5.55 -2.48
C ILE A 253 0.41 -6.39 -1.80
N PHE A 254 -0.84 -6.33 -2.30
CA PHE A 254 -2.00 -6.85 -1.58
C PHE A 254 -2.51 -8.20 -2.10
N LEU A 255 -2.38 -8.50 -3.40
CA LEU A 255 -3.02 -9.67 -3.99
C LEU A 255 -2.09 -10.85 -4.20
N SER A 256 -0.87 -10.63 -4.66
CA SER A 256 0.03 -11.69 -5.12
C SER A 256 0.52 -12.67 -4.03
N GLY A 257 0.30 -12.36 -2.74
CA GLY A 257 0.85 -13.14 -1.62
C GLY A 257 2.39 -13.07 -1.48
N LYS A 258 3.07 -12.26 -2.30
CA LYS A 258 4.55 -12.16 -2.31
C LYS A 258 5.06 -11.15 -1.30
N VAL A 259 4.39 -10.01 -1.18
CA VAL A 259 4.73 -8.92 -0.24
C VAL A 259 4.00 -9.13 1.08
N ILE A 260 2.68 -9.23 1.02
CA ILE A 260 1.82 -9.52 2.16
C ILE A 260 1.22 -10.91 1.92
N LYS A 261 1.45 -11.85 2.83
CA LYS A 261 0.87 -13.19 2.74
C LYS A 261 -0.15 -13.39 3.85
N LEU A 262 -1.43 -13.37 3.49
CA LEU A 262 -2.55 -13.53 4.41
C LEU A 262 -2.94 -14.99 4.65
N ARG A 263 -2.37 -15.91 3.86
CA ARG A 263 -2.76 -17.33 3.86
C ARG A 263 -4.26 -17.47 3.54
N GLU A 264 -5.04 -18.05 4.45
CA GLU A 264 -6.47 -18.25 4.27
C GLU A 264 -7.34 -17.10 4.84
N MET A 265 -6.72 -16.08 5.46
CA MET A 265 -7.46 -14.91 5.92
C MET A 265 -8.08 -14.17 4.73
N PRO A 266 -9.41 -13.99 4.69
CA PRO A 266 -10.05 -13.23 3.62
C PRO A 266 -9.66 -11.75 3.68
N MET A 267 -9.77 -11.08 2.55
CA MET A 267 -9.54 -9.65 2.41
C MET A 267 -10.75 -8.98 1.80
N ILE A 268 -11.04 -7.78 2.27
CA ILE A 268 -12.06 -6.88 1.74
C ILE A 268 -11.34 -5.71 1.05
N THR A 269 -11.84 -5.27 -0.08
CA THR A 269 -11.32 -4.07 -0.77
C THR A 269 -12.44 -3.06 -0.97
N VAL A 270 -12.21 -1.83 -0.54
CA VAL A 270 -13.14 -0.71 -0.64
C VAL A 270 -12.47 0.41 -1.44
N ALA A 271 -13.00 0.67 -2.63
CA ALA A 271 -12.38 1.59 -3.58
C ALA A 271 -13.34 2.71 -3.99
N HIS A 272 -12.85 3.95 -3.99
CA HIS A 272 -13.61 5.13 -4.40
C HIS A 272 -13.08 5.70 -5.71
N SER A 273 -13.99 6.08 -6.60
CA SER A 273 -13.66 6.81 -7.84
C SER A 273 -12.61 6.06 -8.67
N MET A 274 -11.52 6.73 -9.07
CA MET A 274 -10.40 6.15 -9.82
C MET A 274 -9.77 4.93 -9.13
N GLY A 275 -9.84 4.85 -7.79
CA GLY A 275 -9.38 3.68 -7.05
C GLY A 275 -10.05 2.37 -7.48
N GLY A 276 -11.34 2.44 -7.87
CA GLY A 276 -12.06 1.28 -8.40
C GLY A 276 -11.49 0.76 -9.72
N LEU A 277 -10.96 1.64 -10.58
CA LEU A 277 -10.31 1.25 -11.83
C LEU A 277 -8.97 0.55 -11.55
N ILE A 278 -8.19 1.07 -10.60
CA ILE A 278 -6.91 0.48 -10.19
C ILE A 278 -7.13 -0.95 -9.66
N VAL A 279 -8.10 -1.11 -8.75
CA VAL A 279 -8.42 -2.45 -8.20
C VAL A 279 -8.94 -3.37 -9.29
N ARG A 280 -9.83 -2.89 -10.17
CA ARG A 280 -10.38 -3.69 -11.25
C ARG A 280 -9.31 -4.15 -12.24
N GLU A 281 -8.34 -3.29 -12.57
CA GLU A 281 -7.20 -3.65 -13.40
C GLU A 281 -6.26 -4.62 -12.68
N ALA A 282 -6.00 -4.42 -11.38
CA ALA A 282 -5.23 -5.37 -10.59
C ALA A 282 -5.85 -6.77 -10.57
N LEU A 283 -7.18 -6.87 -10.60
CA LEU A 283 -7.91 -8.12 -10.69
C LEU A 283 -7.83 -8.78 -12.08
N ASN A 284 -7.50 -8.05 -13.12
CA ASN A 284 -7.13 -8.67 -14.41
C ASN A 284 -5.82 -9.47 -14.33
N LYS A 285 -4.94 -9.13 -13.38
CA LYS A 285 -3.66 -9.81 -13.11
C LYS A 285 -3.80 -10.93 -12.07
N TYR A 286 -4.90 -10.93 -11.32
CA TYR A 286 -5.25 -11.92 -10.30
C TYR A 286 -5.79 -13.20 -10.94
N ASP A 287 -5.28 -14.35 -10.58
CA ASP A 287 -5.71 -15.66 -11.10
C ASP A 287 -6.33 -16.57 -10.04
N ASN A 288 -6.44 -16.09 -8.80
CA ASN A 288 -7.01 -16.80 -7.65
C ASN A 288 -6.28 -18.11 -7.35
N SER A 289 -4.97 -18.14 -7.58
CA SER A 289 -4.12 -19.29 -7.24
C SER A 289 -3.99 -19.47 -5.72
N SER A 290 -3.44 -20.61 -5.29
CA SER A 290 -3.22 -20.90 -3.86
C SER A 290 -2.23 -19.96 -3.18
N ASP A 291 -1.36 -19.30 -3.96
CA ASP A 291 -0.35 -18.39 -3.42
C ASP A 291 -0.90 -16.96 -3.24
N GLU A 292 -1.96 -16.61 -3.94
CA GLU A 292 -2.57 -15.29 -3.86
C GLU A 292 -3.48 -15.13 -2.64
N ASN A 293 -3.53 -13.89 -2.12
CA ASN A 293 -4.44 -13.53 -1.04
C ASN A 293 -5.90 -13.56 -1.51
N LYS A 294 -6.81 -14.03 -0.66
CA LYS A 294 -8.21 -14.28 -1.02
C LYS A 294 -9.08 -13.04 -0.84
N ILE A 295 -9.38 -12.31 -1.92
CA ILE A 295 -10.45 -11.31 -1.88
C ILE A 295 -11.79 -12.02 -1.80
N ARG A 296 -12.66 -11.57 -0.88
CA ARG A 296 -14.04 -12.05 -0.75
C ARG A 296 -15.07 -10.98 -1.05
N LEU A 297 -14.76 -9.74 -0.78
CA LEU A 297 -15.65 -8.62 -1.04
C LEU A 297 -14.86 -7.47 -1.71
N LEU A 298 -15.34 -7.03 -2.86
CA LEU A 298 -14.95 -5.82 -3.55
C LEU A 298 -16.11 -4.84 -3.50
N VAL A 299 -15.89 -3.66 -2.96
CA VAL A 299 -16.84 -2.56 -3.00
C VAL A 299 -16.26 -1.42 -3.82
N THR A 300 -16.92 -1.03 -4.89
CA THR A 300 -16.54 0.13 -5.69
C THR A 300 -17.59 1.22 -5.56
N MET A 301 -17.16 2.45 -5.31
CA MET A 301 -18.03 3.60 -5.05
C MET A 301 -17.75 4.70 -6.06
N ALA A 302 -18.77 5.09 -6.83
CA ALA A 302 -18.70 6.17 -7.81
C ALA A 302 -17.52 6.07 -8.79
N SER A 303 -17.15 4.86 -9.22
CA SER A 303 -15.97 4.59 -10.05
C SER A 303 -16.24 4.83 -11.52
N PRO A 304 -15.40 5.63 -12.24
CA PRO A 304 -15.59 5.98 -13.64
C PRO A 304 -15.08 4.87 -14.58
N PHE A 305 -15.75 3.72 -14.62
CA PHE A 305 -15.30 2.53 -15.34
C PHE A 305 -15.19 2.69 -16.88
N VAL A 306 -15.87 3.67 -17.45
CA VAL A 306 -15.73 4.03 -18.88
C VAL A 306 -14.87 5.29 -19.04
N GLY A 307 -14.07 5.64 -18.03
CA GLY A 307 -13.27 6.84 -18.05
C GLY A 307 -14.08 8.11 -17.77
N HIS A 308 -13.47 9.25 -18.05
CA HIS A 308 -14.08 10.56 -17.80
C HIS A 308 -14.03 11.46 -19.04
N PRO A 309 -15.14 12.04 -19.49
CA PRO A 309 -15.18 12.86 -20.71
C PRO A 309 -14.22 14.06 -20.71
N ALA A 310 -14.00 14.68 -19.53
CA ALA A 310 -13.06 15.79 -19.42
C ALA A 310 -11.59 15.38 -19.65
N ALA A 311 -11.25 14.10 -19.49
CA ALA A 311 -9.90 13.60 -19.72
C ALA A 311 -9.48 13.75 -21.19
N SER A 312 -10.39 13.50 -22.13
CA SER A 312 -10.16 13.72 -23.58
C SER A 312 -9.90 15.18 -23.92
N LEU A 313 -10.57 16.12 -23.24
CA LEU A 313 -10.38 17.55 -23.45
C LEU A 313 -9.02 18.00 -22.88
N THR A 314 -8.66 17.48 -21.72
CA THR A 314 -7.39 17.80 -21.06
C THR A 314 -6.20 17.27 -21.85
N GLU A 315 -6.29 16.06 -22.40
CA GLU A 315 -5.25 15.47 -23.25
C GLU A 315 -4.97 16.32 -24.51
N LYS A 316 -6.01 16.93 -25.09
CA LYS A 316 -5.88 17.75 -26.30
C LYS A 316 -5.41 19.18 -26.03
N ASN A 317 -5.79 19.77 -24.93
CA ASN A 317 -5.67 21.21 -24.66
C ASN A 317 -5.00 21.56 -23.34
N GLY A 318 -4.56 20.58 -22.55
CA GLY A 318 -3.92 20.79 -21.25
C GLY A 318 -2.50 21.33 -21.40
N LEU A 319 -2.12 22.28 -20.54
CA LEU A 319 -0.72 22.71 -20.39
C LEU A 319 0.18 21.60 -19.89
N MET A 320 -0.39 20.65 -19.15
CA MET A 320 0.24 19.45 -18.60
C MET A 320 -0.78 18.32 -18.64
N VAL A 321 -0.37 17.15 -19.10
CA VAL A 321 -1.23 15.96 -19.16
C VAL A 321 -0.59 14.87 -18.31
N LEU A 322 -1.24 14.56 -17.19
CA LEU A 322 -0.77 13.50 -16.28
C LEU A 322 -1.05 12.11 -16.87
N PRO A 323 -0.21 11.11 -16.57
CA PRO A 323 -0.46 9.72 -16.99
C PRO A 323 -1.87 9.23 -16.63
N SER A 324 -2.34 9.44 -15.40
CA SER A 324 -3.69 9.07 -14.98
C SER A 324 -4.81 9.71 -15.81
N TRP A 325 -4.61 10.94 -16.32
CA TRP A 325 -5.60 11.59 -17.19
C TRP A 325 -5.64 10.98 -18.59
N ARG A 326 -4.49 10.52 -19.12
CA ARG A 326 -4.46 9.77 -20.39
C ARG A 326 -5.22 8.44 -20.24
N ASP A 327 -4.98 7.75 -19.13
CA ASP A 327 -5.63 6.47 -18.85
C ASP A 327 -7.14 6.62 -18.60
N LEU A 328 -7.58 7.73 -17.97
CA LEU A 328 -9.00 8.06 -17.77
C LEU A 328 -9.72 8.54 -19.03
N ASN A 329 -9.01 8.73 -20.15
CA ASN A 329 -9.68 9.02 -21.43
C ASN A 329 -10.54 7.79 -21.83
N PRO A 330 -11.84 7.96 -22.15
CA PRO A 330 -12.72 6.87 -22.60
C PRO A 330 -12.16 6.09 -23.81
N GLU A 331 -11.36 6.75 -24.64
CA GLU A 331 -10.71 6.13 -25.79
C GLU A 331 -9.37 5.45 -25.47
N SER A 332 -8.88 5.55 -24.23
CA SER A 332 -7.63 4.94 -23.82
C SER A 332 -7.68 3.41 -23.92
N ARG A 333 -6.50 2.80 -24.12
CA ARG A 333 -6.36 1.35 -24.05
C ARG A 333 -6.74 0.82 -22.67
N PHE A 334 -6.34 1.52 -21.62
CA PHE A 334 -6.61 1.14 -20.24
C PHE A 334 -8.11 0.95 -19.98
N VAL A 335 -8.94 1.94 -20.34
CA VAL A 335 -10.39 1.87 -20.16
C VAL A 335 -11.00 0.76 -21.04
N LYS A 336 -10.61 0.66 -22.31
CA LYS A 336 -11.13 -0.35 -23.23
C LYS A 336 -10.85 -1.79 -22.82
N GLU A 337 -9.70 -2.02 -22.18
CA GLU A 337 -9.28 -3.35 -21.74
C GLU A 337 -9.63 -3.65 -20.26
N LEU A 338 -10.27 -2.73 -19.54
CA LEU A 338 -10.52 -2.86 -18.10
C LEU A 338 -11.33 -4.11 -17.73
N PHE A 339 -12.28 -4.50 -18.59
CA PHE A 339 -13.13 -5.68 -18.40
C PHE A 339 -12.74 -6.88 -19.29
N ARG A 340 -11.47 -6.95 -19.77
CA ARG A 340 -10.97 -8.05 -20.62
C ARG A 340 -11.02 -9.42 -19.96
N LYS A 341 -11.04 -9.49 -18.63
CA LYS A 341 -11.13 -10.72 -17.84
C LYS A 341 -12.30 -10.60 -16.86
N PRO A 342 -13.18 -11.60 -16.74
CA PRO A 342 -14.25 -11.57 -15.76
C PRO A 342 -13.69 -11.64 -14.32
N LEU A 343 -14.44 -11.13 -13.35
CA LEU A 343 -14.10 -11.31 -11.95
C LEU A 343 -14.24 -12.80 -11.55
N PRO A 344 -13.34 -13.31 -10.69
CA PRO A 344 -13.52 -14.63 -10.09
C PRO A 344 -14.85 -14.73 -9.36
N GLN A 345 -15.57 -15.84 -9.53
CA GLN A 345 -16.88 -16.06 -8.87
C GLN A 345 -16.81 -16.07 -7.34
N THR A 346 -15.61 -16.20 -6.79
CA THR A 346 -15.36 -16.15 -5.33
C THR A 346 -15.36 -14.76 -4.76
N ILE A 347 -15.37 -13.73 -5.62
CA ILE A 347 -15.37 -12.30 -5.24
C ILE A 347 -16.80 -11.77 -5.35
N GLU A 348 -17.38 -11.40 -4.23
CA GLU A 348 -18.60 -10.61 -4.22
C GLU A 348 -18.25 -9.17 -4.62
N HIS A 349 -18.88 -8.62 -5.66
CA HIS A 349 -18.70 -7.24 -6.08
C HIS A 349 -19.96 -6.42 -5.81
N GLN A 350 -19.84 -5.42 -4.95
CA GLN A 350 -20.85 -4.41 -4.70
C GLN A 350 -20.53 -3.16 -5.51
N LEU A 351 -21.34 -2.90 -6.55
CA LEU A 351 -21.24 -1.74 -7.42
C LEU A 351 -22.09 -0.60 -6.86
N LEU A 352 -21.50 0.29 -6.09
CA LEU A 352 -22.18 1.43 -5.47
C LEU A 352 -21.96 2.69 -6.31
N TYR A 353 -23.03 3.39 -6.63
CA TYR A 353 -22.96 4.57 -7.45
C TYR A 353 -23.65 5.77 -6.79
N ALA A 354 -23.20 6.97 -7.14
CA ALA A 354 -23.76 8.21 -6.66
C ALA A 354 -24.48 8.96 -7.80
N TYR A 355 -25.58 9.61 -7.47
CA TYR A 355 -26.38 10.34 -8.44
C TYR A 355 -27.04 11.59 -7.82
N ASP A 356 -27.49 12.47 -8.70
CA ASP A 356 -28.32 13.63 -8.40
C ASP A 356 -27.79 14.59 -7.33
N ASN A 357 -26.76 15.35 -7.69
CA ASN A 357 -26.31 16.47 -6.87
C ASN A 357 -26.81 17.81 -7.43
N PRO A 358 -27.89 18.39 -6.87
CA PRO A 358 -28.44 19.64 -7.35
C PRO A 358 -27.55 20.88 -7.12
N ALA A 359 -26.52 20.75 -6.26
CA ALA A 359 -25.65 21.86 -5.85
C ALA A 359 -24.47 22.14 -6.78
N MET A 360 -24.22 21.35 -7.82
CA MET A 360 -23.09 21.53 -8.75
C MET A 360 -23.55 21.78 -10.19
N LEU A 361 -22.77 22.58 -10.93
CA LEU A 361 -22.86 22.67 -12.39
C LEU A 361 -22.67 21.28 -12.99
N LYS A 362 -23.78 20.67 -13.43
CA LYS A 362 -23.83 19.30 -13.92
C LYS A 362 -23.00 19.16 -15.20
N ILE A 363 -22.00 18.30 -15.19
CA ILE A 363 -21.29 17.85 -16.40
C ILE A 363 -22.23 17.09 -17.32
N SER A 364 -23.24 16.41 -16.75
CA SER A 364 -24.40 15.86 -17.47
C SER A 364 -25.60 15.84 -16.54
N LYS A 365 -26.81 15.69 -17.11
CA LYS A 365 -28.07 15.64 -16.32
C LYS A 365 -28.11 14.48 -15.32
N ASN A 366 -27.34 13.40 -15.58
CA ASN A 366 -27.31 12.21 -14.75
C ASN A 366 -25.86 11.95 -14.32
N SER A 367 -25.44 12.57 -13.21
CA SER A 367 -24.11 12.42 -12.65
C SER A 367 -24.13 12.70 -11.15
N ASP A 368 -23.07 12.32 -10.45
CA ASP A 368 -22.80 12.69 -9.05
C ASP A 368 -22.17 14.11 -8.91
N GLY A 369 -22.15 14.87 -9.99
CA GLY A 369 -21.50 16.18 -10.09
C GLY A 369 -20.07 16.13 -10.63
N VAL A 370 -19.44 14.95 -10.71
CA VAL A 370 -18.11 14.70 -11.27
C VAL A 370 -18.19 13.62 -12.34
N VAL A 371 -18.66 12.41 -12.00
CA VAL A 371 -18.67 11.23 -12.88
C VAL A 371 -20.09 11.00 -13.42
N PRO A 372 -20.29 10.92 -14.76
CA PRO A 372 -21.58 10.53 -15.33
C PRO A 372 -22.00 9.13 -14.90
N LEU A 373 -23.32 8.91 -14.70
CA LEU A 373 -23.86 7.57 -14.39
C LEU A 373 -23.50 6.53 -15.46
N SER A 374 -23.47 6.93 -16.72
CA SER A 374 -23.05 6.05 -17.81
C SER A 374 -21.60 5.55 -17.65
N SER A 375 -20.75 6.33 -16.98
CA SER A 375 -19.38 5.90 -16.67
C SER A 375 -19.30 5.05 -15.40
N GLN A 376 -20.15 5.31 -14.42
CA GLN A 376 -20.21 4.48 -13.21
C GLN A 376 -20.85 3.10 -13.46
N LEU A 377 -21.75 2.99 -14.42
CA LEU A 377 -22.62 1.84 -14.66
C LEU A 377 -22.50 1.30 -16.10
N PRO A 378 -21.30 0.96 -16.61
CA PRO A 378 -21.23 0.25 -17.89
C PRO A 378 -21.80 -1.16 -17.73
N LEU A 379 -22.29 -1.73 -18.84
CA LEU A 379 -22.92 -3.05 -18.85
C LEU A 379 -22.01 -4.14 -18.28
N GLU A 380 -20.74 -4.08 -18.59
CA GLU A 380 -19.72 -5.03 -18.13
C GLU A 380 -19.56 -5.02 -16.60
N ALA A 381 -19.58 -3.85 -15.99
CA ALA A 381 -19.51 -3.72 -14.52
C ALA A 381 -20.79 -4.25 -13.87
N GLN A 382 -21.95 -3.91 -14.43
CA GLN A 382 -23.25 -4.37 -13.93
C GLN A 382 -23.40 -5.90 -14.03
N GLN A 383 -22.96 -6.50 -15.13
CA GLN A 383 -23.01 -7.96 -15.30
C GLN A 383 -22.10 -8.73 -14.34
N GLN A 384 -21.01 -8.12 -13.88
CA GLN A 384 -20.06 -8.74 -12.95
C GLN A 384 -20.34 -8.38 -11.48
N ALA A 385 -21.26 -7.43 -11.22
CA ALA A 385 -21.65 -7.08 -9.87
C ALA A 385 -22.61 -8.11 -9.27
N THR A 386 -22.36 -8.48 -8.03
CA THR A 386 -23.28 -9.32 -7.22
C THR A 386 -24.40 -8.47 -6.64
N GLY A 387 -24.12 -7.20 -6.34
CA GLY A 387 -25.08 -6.21 -5.88
C GLY A 387 -24.84 -4.85 -6.52
N GLN A 388 -25.91 -4.11 -6.76
CA GLN A 388 -25.87 -2.77 -7.33
C GLN A 388 -26.82 -1.87 -6.56
N LEU A 389 -26.30 -0.75 -6.02
CA LEU A 389 -27.10 0.20 -5.23
C LEU A 389 -26.68 1.63 -5.48
N GLY A 390 -27.67 2.52 -5.64
CA GLY A 390 -27.47 3.95 -5.87
C GLY A 390 -27.79 4.78 -4.65
N PHE A 391 -27.03 5.84 -4.46
CA PHE A 391 -27.20 6.78 -3.37
C PHE A 391 -27.35 8.21 -3.91
N GLU A 392 -28.34 8.92 -3.40
CA GLU A 392 -28.49 10.36 -3.69
C GLU A 392 -27.38 11.11 -2.95
N SER A 393 -26.31 11.39 -3.66
CA SER A 393 -25.10 11.94 -3.06
C SER A 393 -24.18 12.56 -4.13
N SER A 394 -23.33 13.49 -3.71
CA SER A 394 -22.23 13.96 -4.56
C SER A 394 -21.12 12.90 -4.65
N HIS A 395 -20.19 13.10 -5.59
CA HIS A 395 -19.06 12.20 -5.84
C HIS A 395 -18.26 11.81 -4.59
N THR A 396 -17.92 12.78 -3.75
CA THR A 396 -17.23 12.54 -2.48
C THR A 396 -18.20 12.41 -1.30
N GLY A 397 -19.44 12.92 -1.45
CA GLY A 397 -20.49 12.81 -0.44
C GLY A 397 -20.91 11.38 -0.15
N ILE A 398 -20.79 10.48 -1.13
CA ILE A 398 -21.09 9.04 -0.97
C ILE A 398 -20.28 8.43 0.18
N LEU A 399 -19.05 8.89 0.42
CA LEU A 399 -18.19 8.41 1.50
C LEU A 399 -18.68 8.79 2.91
N LYS A 400 -19.62 9.74 3.00
CA LYS A 400 -20.24 10.22 4.24
C LYS A 400 -21.73 9.86 4.33
N ASN A 401 -22.27 9.16 3.33
CA ASN A 401 -23.66 8.79 3.29
C ASN A 401 -23.92 7.62 4.25
N GLU A 402 -24.73 7.85 5.28
CA GLU A 402 -25.01 6.87 6.34
C GLU A 402 -25.67 5.59 5.80
N GLN A 403 -26.52 5.69 4.79
CA GLN A 403 -27.14 4.51 4.16
C GLN A 403 -26.10 3.66 3.42
N MET A 404 -25.15 4.33 2.74
CA MET A 404 -24.05 3.65 2.08
C MET A 404 -23.14 2.97 3.11
N ILE A 405 -22.78 3.66 4.19
CA ILE A 405 -21.93 3.11 5.26
C ILE A 405 -22.61 1.90 5.92
N SER A 406 -23.91 2.00 6.22
CA SER A 406 -24.69 0.89 6.77
C SER A 406 -24.71 -0.31 5.83
N HIS A 407 -24.98 -0.10 4.53
CA HIS A 407 -24.95 -1.15 3.52
C HIS A 407 -23.55 -1.79 3.39
N LEU A 408 -22.49 -0.97 3.39
CA LEU A 408 -21.12 -1.45 3.34
C LEU A 408 -20.84 -2.41 4.51
N PHE A 409 -21.18 -2.02 5.74
CA PHE A 409 -20.95 -2.86 6.93
C PHE A 409 -21.80 -4.13 6.90
N GLU A 410 -23.06 -4.05 6.48
CA GLU A 410 -23.91 -5.23 6.29
C GLU A 410 -23.25 -6.25 5.34
N ARG A 411 -22.66 -5.79 4.23
CA ARG A 411 -21.94 -6.67 3.29
C ARG A 411 -20.63 -7.19 3.87
N MET A 412 -19.88 -6.35 4.58
CA MET A 412 -18.65 -6.77 5.25
C MET A 412 -18.91 -7.86 6.28
N ASP A 413 -20.02 -7.79 7.02
CA ASP A 413 -20.38 -8.77 8.06
C ASP A 413 -20.66 -10.15 7.52
N GLN A 414 -20.95 -10.30 6.22
CA GLN A 414 -21.09 -11.61 5.56
C GLN A 414 -19.72 -12.28 5.31
N VAL A 415 -18.61 -11.52 5.35
CA VAL A 415 -17.28 -12.10 5.14
C VAL A 415 -16.84 -12.84 6.40
N GLN A 416 -16.70 -14.15 6.27
CA GLN A 416 -16.30 -15.03 7.36
C GLN A 416 -14.81 -14.89 7.68
N ASN A 417 -14.44 -14.72 8.95
CA ASN A 417 -13.05 -14.78 9.38
C ASN A 417 -12.49 -16.20 9.18
N PHE A 418 -11.18 -16.31 8.92
CA PHE A 418 -10.49 -17.60 8.86
C PHE A 418 -10.52 -18.34 10.21
N TYR A 419 -10.39 -17.60 11.31
CA TYR A 419 -10.37 -18.20 12.64
C TYR A 419 -11.78 -18.58 13.10
N PRO A 420 -11.98 -19.78 13.69
CA PRO A 420 -13.24 -20.14 14.32
C PRO A 420 -13.62 -19.20 15.46
N GLU A 421 -14.90 -18.98 15.69
CA GLU A 421 -15.38 -18.07 16.73
C GLU A 421 -14.88 -18.45 18.14
N SER A 422 -14.69 -19.77 18.41
CA SER A 422 -14.09 -20.24 19.65
C SER A 422 -12.65 -19.69 19.87
N HIS A 423 -11.89 -19.54 18.79
CA HIS A 423 -10.55 -18.95 18.81
C HIS A 423 -10.61 -17.43 18.95
N LEU A 424 -11.48 -16.78 18.17
CA LEU A 424 -11.66 -15.32 18.22
C LEU A 424 -12.06 -14.83 19.60
N LYS A 425 -12.94 -15.57 20.32
CA LYS A 425 -13.32 -15.27 21.71
C LYS A 425 -12.10 -15.22 22.66
N VAL A 426 -11.15 -16.12 22.48
CA VAL A 426 -9.94 -16.13 23.31
C VAL A 426 -8.97 -15.03 22.89
N ILE A 427 -8.84 -14.79 21.58
CA ILE A 427 -8.00 -13.71 21.04
C ILE A 427 -8.45 -12.34 21.58
N ARG A 428 -9.76 -12.07 21.62
CA ARG A 428 -10.34 -10.82 22.16
C ARG A 428 -10.06 -10.59 23.66
N ARG A 429 -9.64 -11.62 24.40
CA ARG A 429 -9.19 -11.45 25.80
C ARG A 429 -7.84 -10.74 25.91
N GLY A 430 -7.17 -10.52 24.78
CA GLY A 430 -5.89 -9.85 24.72
C GLY A 430 -4.70 -10.69 25.24
N GLY A 431 -3.66 -10.02 25.65
CA GLY A 431 -2.45 -10.64 26.17
C GLY A 431 -2.19 -10.33 27.62
N TYR A 432 -0.92 -10.23 27.97
CA TYR A 432 -0.43 -10.05 29.34
C TYR A 432 0.23 -8.67 29.47
N ASP A 433 -0.13 -7.93 30.51
CA ASP A 433 0.53 -6.69 30.87
C ASP A 433 1.70 -7.00 31.81
N VAL A 434 2.83 -7.34 31.22
CA VAL A 434 4.06 -7.70 31.96
C VAL A 434 5.27 -6.96 31.37
N ALA A 435 6.20 -6.57 32.20
CA ALA A 435 7.46 -5.99 31.75
C ALA A 435 8.35 -7.08 31.18
N LEU A 436 8.61 -7.03 29.87
CA LEU A 436 9.52 -7.92 29.16
C LEU A 436 10.88 -7.24 28.96
N THR A 437 11.96 -8.02 29.06
CA THR A 437 13.32 -7.51 28.83
C THR A 437 13.59 -7.32 27.33
N ASP A 438 14.61 -6.52 27.00
CA ASP A 438 15.06 -6.25 25.61
C ASP A 438 15.54 -7.49 24.86
N ASP A 439 15.74 -8.62 25.55
CA ASP A 439 16.06 -9.91 24.93
C ASP A 439 14.89 -10.52 24.15
N TYR A 440 13.65 -10.10 24.43
CA TYR A 440 12.50 -10.45 23.62
C TYR A 440 12.46 -9.57 22.36
N SER A 441 12.25 -10.20 21.20
CA SER A 441 12.09 -9.39 19.98
C SER A 441 10.86 -8.47 20.05
N PRO A 442 10.87 -7.30 19.39
CA PRO A 442 9.71 -6.41 19.38
C PRO A 442 8.42 -7.10 18.95
N LEU A 443 8.49 -8.00 17.97
CA LEU A 443 7.34 -8.79 17.52
C LEU A 443 6.85 -9.76 18.60
N SER A 444 7.76 -10.37 19.37
CA SER A 444 7.41 -11.25 20.47
C SER A 444 6.75 -10.49 21.63
N GLN A 445 7.28 -9.32 21.98
CA GLN A 445 6.68 -8.43 22.99
C GLN A 445 5.26 -8.04 22.57
N HIS A 446 5.10 -7.58 21.33
CA HIS A 446 3.79 -7.25 20.79
C HIS A 446 2.82 -8.45 20.81
N ALA A 447 3.27 -9.65 20.43
CA ALA A 447 2.46 -10.87 20.45
C ALA A 447 2.03 -11.25 21.87
N ILE A 448 2.93 -11.20 22.85
CA ILE A 448 2.63 -11.51 24.26
C ILE A 448 1.64 -10.52 24.84
N HIS A 449 1.83 -9.22 24.59
CA HIS A 449 0.94 -8.16 25.09
C HIS A 449 -0.43 -8.16 24.41
N SER A 450 -0.50 -8.56 23.15
CA SER A 450 -1.75 -8.47 22.37
C SER A 450 -2.59 -9.74 22.39
N VAL A 451 -1.94 -10.93 22.33
CA VAL A 451 -2.63 -12.23 22.17
C VAL A 451 -2.00 -13.35 23.00
N GLY A 452 -1.25 -13.01 24.03
CA GLY A 452 -0.57 -14.01 24.88
C GLY A 452 -1.51 -15.03 25.51
N ARG A 453 -2.73 -14.63 25.92
CA ARG A 453 -3.74 -15.55 26.47
C ARG A 453 -4.21 -16.58 25.47
N TYR A 454 -4.29 -16.20 24.20
CA TYR A 454 -4.62 -17.14 23.12
C TYR A 454 -3.54 -18.22 22.98
N TRP A 455 -2.27 -17.82 22.90
CA TRP A 455 -1.17 -18.78 22.82
C TRP A 455 -1.04 -19.62 24.09
N MET A 456 -1.35 -19.08 25.25
CA MET A 456 -1.41 -19.84 26.50
C MET A 456 -2.51 -20.90 26.48
N ALA A 457 -3.71 -20.56 25.99
CA ALA A 457 -4.81 -21.52 25.88
C ALA A 457 -4.47 -22.68 24.92
N ILE A 458 -3.77 -22.41 23.80
CA ILE A 458 -3.22 -23.43 22.91
C ILE A 458 -2.16 -24.26 23.66
N SER A 459 -1.21 -23.62 24.33
CA SER A 459 -0.09 -24.28 25.02
C SER A 459 -0.54 -25.22 26.14
N LYS A 460 -1.60 -24.86 26.88
CA LYS A 460 -2.21 -25.66 27.94
C LYS A 460 -3.22 -26.70 27.42
N GLY A 461 -3.55 -26.69 26.12
CA GLY A 461 -4.51 -27.57 25.51
C GLY A 461 -5.98 -27.27 25.84
N THR A 462 -6.30 -26.11 26.44
CA THR A 462 -7.67 -25.65 26.70
C THR A 462 -8.33 -25.16 25.42
N LEU A 463 -7.54 -24.76 24.43
CA LEU A 463 -7.97 -24.49 23.08
C LEU A 463 -7.23 -25.41 22.10
N LYS A 464 -7.96 -26.18 21.29
CA LYS A 464 -7.34 -27.10 20.32
C LYS A 464 -6.76 -26.32 19.15
N PRO A 465 -5.55 -26.65 18.67
CA PRO A 465 -5.04 -26.08 17.42
C PRO A 465 -5.97 -26.46 16.25
N PHE A 466 -6.13 -25.55 15.29
CA PHE A 466 -6.96 -25.80 14.10
C PHE A 466 -6.18 -25.69 12.78
N PHE A 467 -4.88 -25.33 12.83
CA PHE A 467 -4.00 -25.33 11.67
C PHE A 467 -2.57 -25.79 12.03
N PRO A 468 -1.79 -26.29 11.04
CA PRO A 468 -0.54 -27.03 11.28
C PRO A 468 0.54 -26.30 12.05
N GLU A 469 0.64 -24.97 11.89
CA GLU A 469 1.67 -24.18 12.60
C GLU A 469 1.42 -24.15 14.11
N GLN A 470 0.17 -24.17 14.55
CA GLN A 470 -0.16 -24.23 15.98
C GLN A 470 0.23 -25.60 16.57
N GLU A 471 -0.02 -26.68 15.85
CA GLU A 471 0.40 -28.03 16.25
C GLU A 471 1.93 -28.10 16.38
N ARG A 472 2.63 -27.44 15.45
CA ARG A 472 4.09 -27.37 15.49
C ARG A 472 4.59 -26.61 16.73
N VAL A 473 3.98 -25.50 17.10
CA VAL A 473 4.31 -24.76 18.33
C VAL A 473 4.14 -25.68 19.55
N LEU A 474 3.08 -26.50 19.60
CA LEU A 474 2.90 -27.47 20.68
C LEU A 474 4.01 -28.53 20.73
N ARG A 475 4.44 -29.05 19.58
CA ARG A 475 5.59 -29.99 19.54
C ARG A 475 6.86 -29.35 20.05
N VAL A 476 7.11 -28.09 19.72
CA VAL A 476 8.26 -27.33 20.25
C VAL A 476 8.18 -27.17 21.77
N ILE A 477 6.99 -26.81 22.30
CA ILE A 477 6.76 -26.65 23.75
C ILE A 477 7.03 -27.99 24.49
N LYS A 478 6.63 -29.12 23.90
CA LYS A 478 6.86 -30.46 24.44
C LYS A 478 8.31 -30.95 24.27
N GLY A 479 9.15 -30.22 23.56
CA GLY A 479 10.54 -30.63 23.28
C GLY A 479 10.68 -31.67 22.16
N GLU A 480 9.62 -31.94 21.41
CA GLU A 480 9.59 -32.91 20.30
C GLU A 480 10.18 -32.32 19.00
N GLU A 481 10.22 -30.99 18.88
CA GLU A 481 10.77 -30.27 17.74
C GLU A 481 11.54 -29.02 18.21
N SER A 482 12.55 -28.58 17.45
CA SER A 482 13.31 -27.37 17.76
C SER A 482 12.58 -26.11 17.22
N ALA A 483 12.63 -25.01 17.99
CA ALA A 483 12.06 -23.74 17.60
C ALA A 483 12.86 -23.10 16.45
N LYS A 484 12.23 -22.87 15.30
CA LYS A 484 12.85 -22.26 14.10
C LYS A 484 12.77 -20.73 14.09
N SER A 485 11.72 -20.14 14.66
CA SER A 485 11.55 -18.69 14.71
C SER A 485 11.86 -18.09 16.07
N LYS A 486 12.31 -16.84 16.09
CA LYS A 486 12.58 -16.09 17.34
C LYS A 486 11.30 -15.97 18.19
N VAL A 487 10.15 -15.72 17.58
CA VAL A 487 8.87 -15.59 18.28
C VAL A 487 8.51 -16.88 19.04
N VAL A 488 8.71 -18.06 18.45
CA VAL A 488 8.44 -19.34 19.12
C VAL A 488 9.46 -19.59 20.23
N LYS A 489 10.74 -19.25 20.03
CA LYS A 489 11.77 -19.33 21.09
C LYS A 489 11.42 -18.44 22.28
N ASP A 490 11.02 -17.22 22.01
CA ASP A 490 10.63 -16.24 23.02
C ASP A 490 9.36 -16.69 23.75
N TRP A 491 8.39 -17.31 23.06
CA TRP A 491 7.21 -17.88 23.68
C TRP A 491 7.56 -19.03 24.66
N VAL A 492 8.42 -19.95 24.24
CA VAL A 492 8.89 -21.05 25.14
C VAL A 492 9.64 -20.48 26.35
N ARG A 493 10.43 -19.43 26.16
CA ARG A 493 11.09 -18.71 27.26
C ARG A 493 10.06 -18.07 28.20
N PHE A 494 9.06 -17.39 27.66
CA PHE A 494 7.99 -16.77 28.41
C PHE A 494 7.24 -17.77 29.32
N LEU A 495 6.92 -18.96 28.81
CA LEU A 495 6.30 -20.04 29.59
C LEU A 495 7.15 -20.50 30.79
N LYS A 496 8.49 -20.43 30.68
CA LYS A 496 9.42 -20.78 31.75
C LYS A 496 9.59 -19.66 32.77
N GLU A 497 9.63 -18.41 32.32
CA GLU A 497 9.82 -17.23 33.18
C GLU A 497 8.54 -16.88 33.96
N TYR A 498 7.35 -17.17 33.38
CA TYR A 498 6.04 -16.85 33.94
C TYR A 498 5.13 -18.08 34.08
N PRO A 499 5.53 -19.15 34.83
CA PRO A 499 4.78 -20.41 34.88
C PRO A 499 3.38 -20.26 35.50
N ASP A 500 3.20 -19.25 36.35
CA ASP A 500 2.00 -19.03 37.17
C ASP A 500 1.14 -17.86 36.73
N ILE A 501 1.45 -17.25 35.57
CA ILE A 501 0.79 -16.01 35.10
C ILE A 501 -0.74 -16.13 34.95
N ASP A 502 -1.25 -17.35 34.78
CA ASP A 502 -2.70 -17.63 34.65
C ASP A 502 -3.34 -18.19 35.91
N ARG A 503 -2.65 -18.25 37.06
CA ARG A 503 -3.25 -18.83 38.28
C ARG A 503 -4.48 -18.05 38.77
N ASP A 504 -4.54 -16.75 38.46
CA ASP A 504 -5.64 -15.86 38.88
C ASP A 504 -6.74 -15.71 37.82
N LEU A 505 -6.66 -16.43 36.69
CA LEU A 505 -7.56 -16.33 35.54
C LEU A 505 -8.40 -17.60 35.28
N ALA A 506 -8.55 -18.44 36.29
CA ALA A 506 -9.52 -19.51 36.26
C ALA A 506 -10.94 -18.93 36.41
N LEU A 507 -11.52 -18.41 35.28
CA LEU A 507 -12.97 -18.27 35.07
C LEU A 507 -13.22 -17.94 33.60
#